data_adc2da2c8845a33590165191f44a66a9
#
_entry.id   adc2da2c8845a33590165191f44a66a9
#
_cell.length_a   1.000
_cell.length_b   1.000
_cell.length_c   1.000
_cell.angle_alpha   90.00
_cell.angle_beta   90.00
_cell.angle_gamma   90.00
#
_symmetry.space_group_name_H-M   'P 1'
#
loop_
_entity.id
_entity.type
_entity.pdbx_description
1 polymer ?
#
loop_
_entity_poly.entity_id
_entity_poly.type
_entity_poly.pdbx_seq_one_letter_code
_entity_poly.pdbx_strand_id
1 'polypeptide(L)'
;MAEKFDIIVVVAGIAGASAAAHLAKTQSVLLLEREEQAGYHSTGRSAAMFIVNYGPADVRALSLASRDFFFNPPEGFSEHPLVSPRGLLMIAHPGQEAALEAELAASVGMAAISR
;
A
#
# COMPACT_ATOMS: atom_id res chain seq x y z
N MET A 1 19.91 -19.03 27.91
CA MET A 1 20.28 -17.61 27.84
C MET A 1 19.13 -16.85 27.22
N ALA A 2 18.75 -15.68 27.72
CA ALA A 2 17.72 -14.87 27.07
C ALA A 2 18.31 -14.21 25.83
N GLU A 3 17.63 -14.31 24.69
CA GLU A 3 17.98 -13.58 23.49
C GLU A 3 17.68 -12.09 23.70
N LYS A 4 18.56 -11.24 23.20
CA LYS A 4 18.42 -9.78 23.30
C LYS A 4 18.23 -9.21 21.90
N PHE A 5 17.28 -8.30 21.76
CA PHE A 5 16.99 -7.57 20.54
C PHE A 5 17.02 -6.08 20.83
N ASP A 6 17.44 -5.28 19.85
CA ASP A 6 17.43 -3.82 19.95
C ASP A 6 16.00 -3.28 19.86
N ILE A 7 15.16 -3.93 19.02
CA ILE A 7 13.78 -3.52 18.76
C ILE A 7 12.87 -4.74 18.75
N ILE A 8 11.68 -4.55 19.32
CA ILE A 8 10.57 -5.51 19.21
C ILE A 8 9.43 -4.82 18.45
N VAL A 9 9.03 -5.40 17.31
CA VAL A 9 7.86 -4.98 16.55
C VAL A 9 6.73 -5.97 16.84
N VAL A 10 5.61 -5.46 17.30
CA VAL A 10 4.43 -6.27 17.62
C VAL A 10 3.44 -6.12 16.48
N VAL A 11 2.92 -7.23 15.98
CA VAL A 11 2.05 -7.48 14.82
C VAL A 11 2.78 -7.46 13.47
N ALA A 12 2.57 -8.51 12.69
CA ALA A 12 3.17 -8.71 11.36
C ALA A 12 2.17 -8.43 10.21
N GLY A 13 1.33 -7.41 10.37
CA GLY A 13 0.61 -6.79 9.26
C GLY A 13 1.57 -5.95 8.40
N ILE A 14 1.08 -5.36 7.29
CA ILE A 14 1.93 -4.60 6.36
C ILE A 14 2.74 -3.50 7.06
N ALA A 15 2.18 -2.80 8.04
CA ALA A 15 2.87 -1.75 8.76
C ALA A 15 4.02 -2.30 9.62
N GLY A 16 3.76 -3.34 10.42
CA GLY A 16 4.78 -3.96 11.27
C GLY A 16 5.87 -4.65 10.46
N ALA A 17 5.49 -5.41 9.43
CA ALA A 17 6.44 -6.11 8.57
C ALA A 17 7.35 -5.14 7.80
N SER A 18 6.80 -4.05 7.23
CA SER A 18 7.61 -3.04 6.53
C SER A 18 8.54 -2.28 7.47
N ALA A 19 8.07 -1.90 8.65
CA ALA A 19 8.91 -1.27 9.67
C ALA A 19 10.05 -2.20 10.11
N ALA A 20 9.74 -3.46 10.42
CA ALA A 20 10.73 -4.46 10.81
C ALA A 20 11.77 -4.68 9.71
N ALA A 21 11.37 -4.79 8.45
CA ALA A 21 12.26 -4.97 7.32
C ALA A 21 13.23 -3.78 7.13
N HIS A 22 12.76 -2.56 7.39
CA HIS A 22 13.61 -1.37 7.30
C HIS A 22 14.58 -1.27 8.48
N LEU A 23 14.12 -1.51 9.70
CA LEU A 23 14.93 -1.45 10.92
C LEU A 23 15.98 -2.57 10.96
N ALA A 24 15.64 -3.76 10.48
CA ALA A 24 16.54 -4.92 10.44
C ALA A 24 17.78 -4.72 9.56
N LYS A 25 17.85 -3.67 8.75
CA LYS A 25 19.06 -3.32 7.99
C LYS A 25 20.22 -2.87 8.87
N THR A 26 19.95 -2.37 10.06
CA THR A 26 20.95 -1.77 10.95
C THR A 26 20.83 -2.22 12.41
N GLN A 27 19.78 -2.92 12.78
CA GLN A 27 19.47 -3.30 14.15
C GLN A 27 18.96 -4.75 14.22
N SER A 28 19.11 -5.39 15.37
CA SER A 28 18.50 -6.69 15.65
C SER A 28 17.01 -6.48 15.99
N VAL A 29 16.13 -7.07 15.18
CA VAL A 29 14.68 -6.87 15.30
C VAL A 29 13.98 -8.21 15.57
N LEU A 30 13.15 -8.23 16.61
CA LEU A 30 12.20 -9.32 16.86
C LEU A 30 10.82 -8.89 16.37
N LEU A 31 10.24 -9.61 15.40
CA LEU A 31 8.87 -9.44 14.96
C LEU A 31 7.99 -10.48 15.63
N LEU A 32 6.99 -10.01 16.38
CA LEU A 32 6.01 -10.85 17.06
C LEU A 32 4.65 -10.80 16.37
N GLU A 33 4.11 -11.96 16.06
CA GLU A 33 2.74 -12.14 15.55
C GLU A 33 2.02 -13.17 16.43
N ARG A 34 0.75 -12.90 16.73
CA ARG A 34 -0.09 -13.80 17.50
C ARG A 34 -0.74 -14.90 16.63
N GLU A 35 -1.06 -14.53 15.40
CA GLU A 35 -1.69 -15.46 14.47
C GLU A 35 -0.65 -16.38 13.82
N GLU A 36 -1.09 -17.51 13.32
CA GLU A 36 -0.22 -18.49 12.64
C GLU A 36 0.35 -17.95 11.32
N GLN A 37 -0.30 -16.92 10.76
CA GLN A 37 0.11 -16.32 9.48
C GLN A 37 0.20 -14.80 9.62
N ALA A 38 1.28 -14.22 9.12
CA ALA A 38 1.44 -12.77 9.00
C ALA A 38 0.35 -12.18 8.08
N GLY A 39 -0.11 -10.98 8.41
CA GLY A 39 -1.13 -10.29 7.62
C GLY A 39 -2.55 -10.85 7.73
N TYR A 40 -2.83 -11.71 8.67
CA TYR A 40 -4.12 -12.41 8.81
C TYR A 40 -5.35 -11.49 8.90
N HIS A 41 -5.22 -10.33 9.56
CA HIS A 41 -6.33 -9.39 9.75
C HIS A 41 -6.47 -8.40 8.57
N SER A 42 -6.40 -7.09 8.83
CA SER A 42 -6.68 -6.04 7.85
C SER A 42 -5.86 -6.15 6.56
N THR A 43 -4.59 -6.54 6.66
CA THR A 43 -3.70 -6.72 5.50
C THR A 43 -4.22 -7.80 4.56
N GLY A 44 -4.53 -8.97 5.07
CA GLY A 44 -5.00 -10.11 4.26
C GLY A 44 -6.47 -10.00 3.81
N ARG A 45 -7.23 -9.04 4.38
CA ARG A 45 -8.66 -8.82 4.07
C ARG A 45 -8.88 -7.55 3.23
N SER A 46 -7.82 -6.94 2.76
CA SER A 46 -7.86 -5.78 1.88
C SER A 46 -8.39 -6.17 0.49
N ALA A 47 -9.08 -5.22 -0.17
CA ALA A 47 -9.40 -5.35 -1.60
C ALA A 47 -8.15 -5.34 -2.48
N ALA A 48 -6.98 -5.06 -1.91
CA ALA A 48 -5.66 -5.08 -2.54
C ALA A 48 -5.62 -4.28 -3.85
N MET A 49 -6.26 -3.12 -3.88
CA MET A 49 -6.24 -2.21 -5.03
C MET A 49 -5.23 -1.10 -4.80
N PHE A 50 -4.38 -0.87 -5.80
CA PHE A 50 -3.49 0.28 -5.84
C PHE A 50 -4.15 1.42 -6.61
N ILE A 51 -4.64 2.43 -5.89
CA ILE A 51 -5.37 3.57 -6.45
C ILE A 51 -4.61 4.86 -6.08
N VAL A 52 -3.94 5.47 -7.06
CA VAL A 52 -3.07 6.64 -6.83
C VAL A 52 -3.85 7.92 -6.50
N ASN A 53 -5.11 8.02 -6.92
CA ASN A 53 -5.96 9.19 -6.71
C ASN A 53 -6.94 9.03 -5.53
N TYR A 54 -6.77 8.01 -4.69
CA TYR A 54 -7.62 7.79 -3.53
C TYR A 54 -7.14 8.57 -2.31
N GLY A 55 -8.08 9.19 -1.59
CA GLY A 55 -7.81 9.88 -0.32
C GLY A 55 -7.35 11.35 -0.46
N PRO A 56 -6.97 12.00 0.65
CA PRO A 56 -6.49 13.37 0.67
C PRO A 56 -5.13 13.52 -0.04
N ALA A 57 -4.71 14.76 -0.29
CA ALA A 57 -3.55 15.08 -1.13
C ALA A 57 -2.24 14.44 -0.67
N ASP A 58 -2.01 14.37 0.62
CA ASP A 58 -0.82 13.72 1.22
C ASP A 58 -0.81 12.21 0.99
N VAL A 59 -1.96 11.54 1.12
CA VAL A 59 -2.10 10.10 0.80
C VAL A 59 -1.89 9.85 -0.70
N ARG A 60 -2.44 10.71 -1.57
CA ARG A 60 -2.22 10.62 -3.02
C ARG A 60 -0.74 10.78 -3.37
N ALA A 61 -0.04 11.74 -2.73
CA ALA A 61 1.39 11.95 -2.94
C ALA A 61 2.22 10.72 -2.52
N LEU A 62 1.91 10.12 -1.37
CA LEU A 62 2.55 8.88 -0.92
C LEU A 62 2.28 7.70 -1.86
N SER A 63 1.03 7.56 -2.31
CA SER A 63 0.66 6.51 -3.28
C SER A 63 1.42 6.68 -4.59
N LEU A 64 1.49 7.91 -5.10
CA LEU A 64 2.23 8.19 -6.33
C LEU A 64 3.72 7.92 -6.19
N ALA A 65 4.33 8.32 -5.07
CA ALA A 65 5.73 8.03 -4.76
C ALA A 65 6.04 6.54 -4.62
N SER A 66 5.05 5.74 -4.18
CA SER A 66 5.19 4.29 -4.04
C SER A 66 4.99 3.52 -5.35
N ARG A 67 4.50 4.16 -6.41
CA ARG A 67 4.09 3.52 -7.66
C ARG A 67 5.21 2.67 -8.27
N ASP A 68 6.40 3.25 -8.38
CA ASP A 68 7.52 2.55 -9.00
C ASP A 68 7.89 1.27 -8.24
N PHE A 69 7.90 1.31 -6.92
CA PHE A 69 8.14 0.12 -6.11
C PHE A 69 7.13 -1.01 -6.36
N PHE A 70 5.85 -0.67 -6.56
CA PHE A 70 4.82 -1.69 -6.81
C PHE A 70 4.89 -2.29 -8.20
N PHE A 71 5.26 -1.51 -9.21
CA PHE A 71 5.36 -1.97 -10.59
C PHE A 71 6.73 -2.55 -10.93
N ASN A 72 7.78 -2.04 -10.29
CA ASN A 72 9.18 -2.40 -10.50
C ASN A 72 9.88 -2.68 -9.16
N PRO A 73 9.48 -3.73 -8.42
CA PRO A 73 10.09 -4.03 -7.13
C PRO A 73 11.60 -4.23 -7.27
N PRO A 74 12.39 -3.85 -6.24
CA PRO A 74 13.83 -4.05 -6.25
C PRO A 74 14.18 -5.54 -6.42
N GLU A 75 15.35 -5.80 -7.01
CA GLU A 75 15.90 -7.15 -7.14
C GLU A 75 15.96 -7.84 -5.77
N GLY A 76 15.56 -9.10 -5.73
CA GLY A 76 15.49 -9.91 -4.51
C GLY A 76 14.24 -9.67 -3.64
N PHE A 77 13.40 -8.68 -3.97
CA PHE A 77 12.14 -8.44 -3.26
C PHE A 77 10.98 -9.28 -3.83
N SER A 78 10.83 -9.27 -5.14
CA SER A 78 9.83 -10.07 -5.86
C SER A 78 10.28 -10.33 -7.28
N GLU A 79 10.01 -11.52 -7.81
CA GLU A 79 10.28 -11.90 -9.20
C GLU A 79 9.30 -11.23 -10.19
N HIS A 80 8.19 -10.72 -9.69
CA HIS A 80 7.12 -10.12 -10.50
C HIS A 80 6.67 -8.78 -9.90
N PRO A 81 6.05 -7.90 -10.70
CA PRO A 81 5.36 -6.73 -10.18
C PRO A 81 4.36 -7.12 -9.08
N LEU A 82 4.27 -6.30 -8.03
CA LEU A 82 3.34 -6.55 -6.92
C LEU A 82 1.89 -6.23 -7.28
N VAL A 83 1.69 -5.47 -8.35
CA VAL A 83 0.38 -5.08 -8.89
C VAL A 83 0.37 -5.27 -10.41
N SER A 84 -0.79 -5.59 -10.96
CA SER A 84 -1.04 -5.61 -12.39
C SER A 84 -1.99 -4.49 -12.79
N PRO A 85 -1.87 -3.92 -14.01
CA PRO A 85 -2.80 -2.92 -14.50
C PRO A 85 -4.25 -3.40 -14.44
N ARG A 86 -5.12 -2.58 -13.87
CA ARG A 86 -6.53 -2.87 -13.71
C ARG A 86 -7.34 -1.57 -13.85
N GLY A 87 -8.45 -1.63 -14.58
CA GLY A 87 -9.37 -0.50 -14.69
C GLY A 87 -10.14 -0.26 -13.39
N LEU A 88 -10.54 0.98 -13.17
CA LEU A 88 -11.46 1.42 -12.15
C LEU A 88 -12.61 2.17 -12.82
N LEU A 89 -13.83 1.74 -12.56
CA LEU A 89 -15.04 2.45 -13.00
C LEU A 89 -15.56 3.29 -11.83
N MET A 90 -15.65 4.60 -12.02
CA MET A 90 -16.28 5.50 -11.08
C MET A 90 -17.69 5.84 -11.57
N ILE A 91 -18.65 5.70 -10.70
CA ILE A 91 -20.06 5.99 -10.96
C ILE A 91 -20.57 7.02 -9.98
N ALA A 92 -21.51 7.85 -10.42
CA ALA A 92 -22.21 8.82 -9.60
C ALA A 92 -23.72 8.65 -9.73
N HIS A 93 -24.45 8.89 -8.66
CA HIS A 93 -25.91 9.01 -8.71
C HIS A 93 -26.32 10.38 -9.29
N PRO A 94 -27.54 10.52 -9.81
CA PRO A 94 -28.09 11.81 -10.20
C PRO A 94 -27.94 12.83 -9.06
N GLY A 95 -27.38 13.99 -9.38
CA GLY A 95 -27.06 15.05 -8.43
C GLY A 95 -25.63 15.00 -7.83
N GLN A 96 -24.81 14.01 -8.19
CA GLN A 96 -23.42 13.89 -7.77
C GLN A 96 -22.42 14.17 -8.92
N GLU A 97 -22.91 14.67 -10.05
CA GLU A 97 -22.11 14.89 -11.26
C GLU A 97 -20.94 15.85 -10.99
N ALA A 98 -21.17 16.91 -10.21
CA ALA A 98 -20.13 17.87 -9.86
C ALA A 98 -19.02 17.25 -9.03
N ALA A 99 -19.32 16.31 -8.14
CA ALA A 99 -18.33 15.57 -7.35
C ALA A 99 -17.51 14.62 -8.24
N LEU A 100 -18.16 13.94 -9.19
CA LEU A 100 -17.48 13.09 -10.15
C LEU A 100 -16.54 13.88 -11.06
N GLU A 101 -16.96 15.02 -11.57
CA GLU A 101 -16.12 15.90 -12.40
C GLU A 101 -14.93 16.46 -11.60
N ALA A 102 -15.12 16.82 -10.33
CA ALA A 102 -14.03 17.27 -9.47
C ALA A 102 -13.00 16.14 -9.23
N GLU A 103 -13.45 14.91 -9.01
CA GLU A 103 -12.55 13.76 -8.86
C GLU A 103 -11.80 13.42 -10.16
N LEU A 104 -12.47 13.49 -11.30
CA LEU A 104 -11.84 13.32 -12.61
C LEU A 104 -10.77 14.39 -12.85
N ALA A 105 -11.07 15.66 -12.56
CA ALA A 105 -10.11 16.75 -12.69
C ALA A 105 -8.89 16.57 -11.77
N ALA A 106 -9.09 16.11 -10.55
CA ALA A 106 -8.01 15.82 -9.60
C ALA A 106 -7.14 14.62 -10.01
N SER A 107 -7.65 13.75 -10.88
CA SER A 107 -6.95 12.54 -11.34
C SER A 107 -6.14 12.75 -12.63
N VAL A 108 -6.25 13.91 -13.26
CA VAL A 108 -5.50 14.24 -14.50
C VAL A 108 -4.00 14.17 -14.24
N GLY A 109 -3.28 13.44 -15.08
CA GLY A 109 -1.84 13.21 -14.93
C GLY A 109 -1.44 12.08 -13.97
N MET A 110 -2.38 11.54 -13.19
CA MET A 110 -2.12 10.42 -12.28
C MET A 110 -2.47 9.07 -12.91
N ALA A 111 -3.49 9.03 -13.77
CA ALA A 111 -3.95 7.84 -14.46
C ALA A 111 -4.47 8.19 -15.86
N ALA A 112 -4.55 7.18 -16.74
CA ALA A 112 -5.25 7.31 -18.01
C ALA A 112 -6.77 7.32 -17.72
N ILE A 113 -7.45 8.38 -18.16
CA ILE A 113 -8.89 8.56 -17.96
C ILE A 113 -9.58 8.46 -19.32
N SER A 114 -10.65 7.63 -19.40
CA SER A 114 -11.59 7.61 -20.51
C SER A 114 -13.01 7.88 -19.99
N ARG A 115 -13.79 8.61 -20.78
CA ARG A 115 -15.22 8.89 -20.51
C ARG A 115 -16.12 8.00 -21.35
#